data_20c36e7eeb8abb91a0f86229f3eb05c1
#
_entry.id   20c36e7eeb8abb91a0f86229f3eb05c1
#
_cell.length_a   1.000
_cell.length_b   1.000
_cell.length_c   1.000
_cell.angle_alpha   90.00
_cell.angle_beta   90.00
_cell.angle_gamma   90.00
#
_symmetry.space_group_name_H-M   'P 1'
#
loop_
_entity.id
_entity.type
_entity.pdbx_description
1 polymer ?
#
loop_
_entity_poly.entity_id
_entity_poly.type
_entity_poly.pdbx_seq_one_letter_code
_entity_poly.pdbx_strand_id
1 'polypeptide(L)' 'MEKLKVGTLILDNSKVGVITKVITSGTLNTEHDLIKWRNNYEIYYGDGSFSIIGEGTLSRLIEKGEVKVL' A
#
# COMPACT_ATOMS: atom_id res chain seq x y z
N MET A 1 -2.52 -10.85 0.14
CA MET A 1 -1.98 -10.07 -1.00
C MET A 1 -0.46 -10.20 -1.00
N GLU A 2 0.10 -10.43 -2.14
CA GLU A 2 1.56 -10.40 -2.27
C GLU A 2 2.08 -8.98 -2.10
N LYS A 3 3.28 -8.86 -1.56
CA LYS A 3 3.93 -7.56 -1.41
C LYS A 3 4.19 -6.93 -2.77
N LEU A 4 3.67 -5.73 -2.97
CA LEU A 4 3.90 -4.97 -4.19
C LEU A 4 5.28 -4.32 -4.16
N LYS A 5 5.92 -4.22 -5.30
CA LYS A 5 7.26 -3.66 -5.42
C LYS A 5 7.23 -2.19 -5.82
N VAL A 6 8.27 -1.46 -5.43
CA VAL A 6 8.53 -0.11 -5.95
C VAL A 6 8.55 -0.17 -7.48
N GLY A 7 7.90 0.80 -8.11
CA GLY A 7 7.73 0.83 -9.57
C GLY A 7 6.44 0.19 -10.07
N THR A 8 5.69 -0.49 -9.21
CA THR A 8 4.39 -1.06 -9.59
C THR A 8 3.41 0.07 -9.92
N LEU A 9 2.76 -0.05 -11.08
CA LEU A 9 1.70 0.89 -11.48
C LEU A 9 0.36 0.37 -11.00
N ILE A 10 -0.46 1.30 -10.53
CA ILE A 10 -1.84 1.00 -10.12
C ILE A 10 -2.80 1.98 -10.76
N LEU A 11 -4.05 1.54 -10.89
CA LEU A 11 -5.16 2.39 -11.29
C LEU A 11 -6.09 2.50 -10.08
N ASP A 12 -6.19 3.70 -9.52
CA ASP A 12 -7.04 4.04 -8.38
C ASP A 12 -8.18 4.91 -8.87
N ASN A 13 -9.35 4.31 -9.07
CA ASN A 13 -10.46 4.92 -9.77
C ASN A 13 -10.03 5.33 -11.19
N SER A 14 -9.90 6.60 -11.48
CA SER A 14 -9.44 7.09 -12.78
C SER A 14 -8.01 7.64 -12.74
N LYS A 15 -7.30 7.48 -11.62
CA LYS A 15 -5.94 7.99 -11.45
C LYS A 15 -4.92 6.87 -11.56
N VAL A 16 -3.91 7.08 -12.39
CA VAL A 16 -2.75 6.18 -12.43
C VAL A 16 -1.74 6.63 -11.39
N GLY A 17 -1.30 5.70 -10.57
CA GLY A 17 -0.28 5.95 -9.57
C GLY A 17 0.87 4.96 -9.70
N VAL A 18 2.00 5.31 -9.11
CA VAL A 18 3.17 4.45 -9.04
C VAL A 18 3.60 4.31 -7.58
N ILE A 19 3.89 3.08 -7.18
CA ILE A 19 4.44 2.82 -5.85
C ILE A 19 5.89 3.27 -5.85
N THR A 20 6.19 4.29 -5.05
CA THR A 20 7.53 4.88 -4.98
C THR A 20 8.33 4.41 -3.78
N LYS A 21 7.63 3.91 -2.77
CA LYS A 21 8.28 3.46 -1.53
C LYS A 21 7.43 2.43 -0.83
N VAL A 22 8.08 1.45 -0.22
CA VAL A 22 7.44 0.50 0.69
C VAL A 22 8.06 0.73 2.07
N ILE A 23 7.22 1.13 3.01
CA ILE A 23 7.64 1.44 4.37
C ILE A 23 7.19 0.30 5.27
N THR A 24 8.15 -0.42 5.85
CA THR A 24 7.85 -1.49 6.80
C THR A 24 8.02 -0.95 8.20
N SER A 25 6.96 -1.05 9.00
CA SER A 25 6.98 -0.64 10.40
C SER A 25 6.55 -1.78 11.30
N GLY A 26 7.12 -1.82 12.50
CA GLY A 26 6.76 -2.82 13.50
C GLY A 26 6.06 -2.17 14.69
N THR A 27 5.03 -2.84 15.18
CA THR A 27 4.33 -2.45 16.41
C THR A 27 4.50 -3.57 17.42
N LEU A 28 5.02 -3.22 18.60
CA LEU A 28 5.18 -4.19 19.67
C LEU A 28 3.82 -4.49 20.31
N ASN A 29 3.46 -5.76 20.32
CA ASN A 29 2.32 -6.23 21.07
C ASN A 29 2.80 -6.66 22.47
N THR A 30 2.57 -5.83 23.47
CA THR A 30 3.05 -6.04 24.83
C THR A 30 2.41 -7.25 25.52
N GLU A 31 1.22 -7.65 25.08
CA GLU A 31 0.52 -8.80 25.61
C GLU A 31 1.21 -10.13 25.33
N HIS A 32 1.88 -10.21 24.16
CA HIS A 32 2.51 -11.43 23.68
C HIS A 32 4.00 -11.28 23.38
N ASP A 33 4.59 -10.12 23.66
CA ASP A 33 5.98 -9.78 23.33
C ASP A 33 6.32 -10.03 21.86
N LEU A 34 5.36 -9.82 20.97
CA LEU A 34 5.53 -10.03 19.54
C LEU A 34 5.55 -8.70 18.81
N ILE A 35 6.43 -8.60 17.82
CA ILE A 35 6.46 -7.48 16.91
C ILE A 35 5.58 -7.81 15.72
N LYS A 36 4.57 -6.97 15.50
CA LYS A 36 3.70 -7.08 14.34
C LYS A 36 4.20 -6.15 13.26
N TRP A 37 4.66 -6.71 12.15
CA TRP A 37 5.19 -5.97 11.03
C TRP A 37 4.10 -5.63 10.05
N ARG A 38 4.11 -4.40 9.54
CA ARG A 38 3.14 -3.93 8.54
C ARG A 38 3.87 -3.17 7.45
N ASN A 39 3.40 -3.34 6.23
CA ASN A 39 3.86 -2.59 5.08
C ASN A 39 2.90 -1.44 4.80
N ASN A 40 3.46 -0.27 4.49
CA ASN A 40 2.72 0.88 3.99
C ASN A 40 3.32 1.25 2.65
N TYR A 41 2.46 1.62 1.71
CA TYR A 41 2.86 1.95 0.36
C TYR A 41 2.71 3.45 0.13
N GLU A 42 3.78 4.10 -0.31
CA GLU A 42 3.73 5.47 -0.80
C GLU A 42 3.44 5.41 -2.29
N ILE A 43 2.39 6.11 -2.71
CA ILE A 43 1.91 6.08 -4.09
C ILE A 43 1.84 7.52 -4.59
N TYR A 44 2.52 7.79 -5.69
CA TYR A 44 2.44 9.07 -6.40
C TYR A 44 1.54 8.92 -7.61
N TYR A 45 0.63 9.88 -7.77
CA TYR A 45 -0.33 9.91 -8.86
C TYR A 45 0.09 10.91 -9.94
N GLY A 46 -0.44 10.72 -11.15
CA GLY A 46 -0.09 11.56 -12.29
C GLY A 46 -0.50 13.03 -12.16
N ASP A 47 -1.42 13.34 -11.23
CA ASP A 47 -1.82 14.72 -10.94
C ASP A 47 -0.89 15.43 -9.94
N GLY A 48 0.18 14.80 -9.51
CA GLY A 48 1.13 15.34 -8.55
C GLY A 48 0.77 15.10 -7.10
N SER A 49 -0.37 14.50 -6.80
CA SER A 49 -0.75 14.12 -5.45
C SER A 49 -0.06 12.81 -5.04
N PHE A 50 -0.02 12.56 -3.74
CA PHE A 50 0.46 11.27 -3.23
C PHE A 50 -0.38 10.81 -2.04
N SER A 51 -0.27 9.53 -1.74
CA SER A 51 -0.96 8.88 -0.63
C SER A 51 -0.05 7.88 0.03
N ILE A 52 -0.26 7.64 1.31
CA ILE A 52 0.38 6.52 2.01
C ILE A 52 -0.74 5.60 2.47
N ILE A 53 -0.74 4.37 1.98
CA ILE A 53 -1.81 3.41 2.22
C ILE A 53 -1.23 2.15 2.86
N GLY A 54 -1.84 1.72 3.96
CA GLY A 54 -1.48 0.47 4.61
C GLY A 54 -1.83 -0.75 3.75
N GLU A 55 -1.05 -1.80 3.88
CA GLU A 55 -1.22 -3.03 3.10
C GLU A 55 -2.62 -3.62 3.21
N GLY A 56 -3.17 -3.66 4.42
CA GLY A 56 -4.53 -4.19 4.63
C GLY A 56 -5.59 -3.39 3.91
N THR A 57 -5.49 -2.07 3.94
CA THR A 57 -6.41 -1.18 3.24
C THR A 57 -6.28 -1.33 1.73
N LEU A 58 -5.04 -1.34 1.23
CA LEU A 58 -4.78 -1.50 -0.20
C LEU A 58 -5.30 -2.85 -0.70
N SER A 59 -5.05 -3.92 0.04
CA SER A 59 -5.54 -5.25 -0.29
C SER A 59 -7.07 -5.27 -0.43
N ARG A 60 -7.76 -4.63 0.51
CA ARG A 60 -9.22 -4.52 0.48
C ARG A 60 -9.72 -3.76 -0.74
N LEU A 61 -9.08 -2.66 -1.08
CA LEU A 61 -9.44 -1.87 -2.26
C LEU A 61 -9.23 -2.66 -3.56
N ILE A 62 -8.18 -3.46 -3.63
CA ILE A 62 -7.92 -4.33 -4.78
C ILE A 62 -9.01 -5.41 -4.88
N GLU A 63 -9.38 -6.03 -3.77
CA GLU A 63 -10.44 -7.04 -3.74
C GLU A 63 -11.79 -6.48 -4.19
N LYS A 64 -12.09 -5.24 -3.83
CA LYS A 64 -13.32 -4.56 -4.24
C LYS A 64 -13.29 -4.07 -5.69
N GLY A 65 -12.14 -4.11 -6.33
CA GLY A 65 -11.99 -3.59 -7.68
C GLY A 65 -11.86 -2.07 -7.78
N GLU A 66 -11.72 -1.37 -6.65
CA GLU A 66 -11.53 0.09 -6.62
C GLU A 66 -10.10 0.47 -7.01
N VAL A 67 -9.15 -0.41 -6.74
CA VAL A 67 -7.74 -0.27 -7.16
C VAL A 67 -7.37 -1.50 -7.98
N LYS A 68 -6.70 -1.28 -9.10
CA LYS A 68 -6.19 -2.36 -9.95
C LYS A 68 -4.68 -2.25 -10.09
N VAL A 69 -4.01 -3.38 -10.01
CA VAL A 69 -2.58 -3.47 -10.33
C VAL A 69 -2.47 -3.59 -11.85
N LEU A 70 -1.72 -2.70 -12.45
CA LEU A 70 -1.55 -2.65 -13.92
C LEU A 70 -0.41 -3.56 -14.40
#